data_f83ad7cb6f1775febf8445b745df31cc
#
_entry.id   f83ad7cb6f1775febf8445b745df31cc
#
_cell.length_a   1.000
_cell.length_b   1.000
_cell.length_c   1.000
_cell.angle_alpha   90.00
_cell.angle_beta   90.00
_cell.angle_gamma   90.00
#
_symmetry.space_group_name_H-M   'P 1'
#
loop_
_entity.id
_entity.type
_entity.pdbx_description
1 polymer ?
#
loop_
_entity_poly.entity_id
_entity_poly.type
_entity_poly.pdbx_seq_one_letter_code
_entity_poly.pdbx_strand_id
1 'polypeptide(L)'
;MKGTVVTTWFSSIKDLYGEEVLTRALEANAWERDRIINPLEEVDDEEANRIIQAVAKQMDLPVRDLWRAIGKKNIYSFFKWFPSYFERASLKGFLMMMGDVHIQLTKMIPGAKPPGLVAKELSTNEIEITYTSHRGMIDYFMGLLEGSAEFFKEKLEFDILDINLEGPTKSFRARIKFEKTDGVEKNFVSSRIFSLGVIKSPALKIGVVSALIFTVALLVLFPGQEIYRYIAGAAVAFLASVGVAVNVLKPLQFLT
;
A
#
# COMPACT_ATOMS: atom_id res chain seq x y z
N MET A 1 -16.53 4.84 -16.38
CA MET A 1 -15.24 4.63 -15.65
C MET A 1 -14.05 4.97 -16.52
N LYS A 2 -12.82 5.09 -15.96
CA LYS A 2 -11.65 5.42 -16.80
C LYS A 2 -11.22 4.25 -17.67
N GLY A 3 -10.82 4.54 -18.91
CA GLY A 3 -10.42 3.56 -19.92
C GLY A 3 -9.29 2.65 -19.42
N THR A 4 -8.35 3.18 -18.65
CA THR A 4 -7.29 2.39 -17.96
C THR A 4 -7.85 1.21 -17.18
N VAL A 5 -8.96 1.39 -16.46
CA VAL A 5 -9.55 0.33 -15.63
C VAL A 5 -10.19 -0.72 -16.53
N VAL A 6 -10.92 -0.30 -17.56
CA VAL A 6 -11.59 -1.21 -18.51
C VAL A 6 -10.58 -2.03 -19.30
N THR A 7 -9.52 -1.40 -19.80
CA THR A 7 -8.43 -2.11 -20.51
C THR A 7 -7.72 -3.11 -19.61
N THR A 8 -7.57 -2.81 -18.32
CA THR A 8 -6.99 -3.74 -17.33
C THR A 8 -7.90 -4.96 -17.15
N TRP A 9 -9.22 -4.78 -17.09
CA TRP A 9 -10.17 -5.90 -17.01
C TRP A 9 -10.13 -6.76 -18.27
N PHE A 10 -10.14 -6.14 -19.44
CA PHE A 10 -10.06 -6.87 -20.71
C PHE A 10 -8.76 -7.66 -20.84
N SER A 11 -7.64 -7.07 -20.44
CA SER A 11 -6.35 -7.78 -20.37
C SER A 11 -6.41 -8.98 -19.43
N SER A 12 -7.04 -8.82 -18.26
CA SER A 12 -7.20 -9.93 -17.31
C SER A 12 -8.10 -11.04 -17.85
N ILE A 13 -9.19 -10.70 -18.52
CA ILE A 13 -10.05 -11.69 -19.19
C ILE A 13 -9.29 -12.44 -20.26
N LYS A 14 -8.53 -11.72 -21.10
CA LYS A 14 -7.68 -12.32 -22.13
C LYS A 14 -6.66 -13.29 -21.54
N ASP A 15 -6.02 -12.90 -20.44
CA ASP A 15 -5.04 -13.73 -19.75
C ASP A 15 -5.64 -14.97 -19.06
N LEU A 16 -6.89 -14.87 -18.56
CA LEU A 16 -7.56 -15.94 -17.83
C LEU A 16 -8.30 -16.92 -18.75
N TYR A 17 -8.95 -16.41 -19.79
CA TYR A 17 -9.90 -17.18 -20.61
C TYR A 17 -9.58 -17.19 -22.09
N GLY A 18 -8.56 -16.45 -22.51
CA GLY A 18 -8.15 -16.35 -23.92
C GLY A 18 -8.75 -15.17 -24.67
N GLU A 19 -8.07 -14.77 -25.74
CA GLU A 19 -8.47 -13.62 -26.57
C GLU A 19 -9.80 -13.84 -27.28
N GLU A 20 -10.09 -15.06 -27.71
CA GLU A 20 -11.33 -15.38 -28.41
C GLU A 20 -12.59 -15.14 -27.58
N VAL A 21 -12.51 -15.44 -26.25
CA VAL A 21 -13.64 -15.22 -25.34
C VAL A 21 -13.95 -13.74 -25.21
N LEU A 22 -12.94 -12.91 -25.07
CA LEU A 22 -13.10 -11.47 -25.02
C LEU A 22 -13.63 -10.92 -26.36
N THR A 23 -13.04 -11.35 -27.49
CA THR A 23 -13.45 -10.88 -28.82
C THR A 23 -14.92 -11.18 -29.08
N ARG A 24 -15.41 -12.39 -28.82
CA ARG A 24 -16.83 -12.74 -28.96
C ARG A 24 -17.74 -11.91 -28.07
N ALA A 25 -17.31 -11.60 -26.81
CA ALA A 25 -18.08 -10.77 -25.91
C ALA A 25 -18.17 -9.32 -26.40
N LEU A 26 -17.09 -8.78 -26.95
CA LEU A 26 -17.04 -7.45 -27.56
C LEU A 26 -17.97 -7.37 -28.78
N GLU A 27 -17.87 -8.32 -29.73
CA GLU A 27 -18.71 -8.40 -30.93
C GLU A 27 -20.20 -8.52 -30.58
N ALA A 28 -20.55 -9.36 -29.60
CA ALA A 28 -21.93 -9.53 -29.14
C ALA A 28 -22.55 -8.26 -28.54
N ASN A 29 -21.73 -7.31 -28.12
CA ASN A 29 -22.16 -6.03 -27.54
C ASN A 29 -21.93 -4.83 -28.46
N ALA A 30 -21.75 -5.06 -29.76
CA ALA A 30 -21.49 -4.02 -30.77
C ALA A 30 -20.30 -3.11 -30.44
N TRP A 31 -19.33 -3.64 -29.70
CA TRP A 31 -18.08 -2.93 -29.43
C TRP A 31 -17.24 -2.94 -30.70
N GLU A 32 -16.81 -1.78 -31.14
CA GLU A 32 -15.96 -1.67 -32.32
C GLU A 32 -14.67 -2.48 -32.15
N ARG A 33 -14.39 -3.40 -33.09
CA ARG A 33 -13.27 -4.34 -33.00
C ARG A 33 -11.91 -3.65 -32.88
N ASP A 34 -11.76 -2.51 -33.56
CA ASP A 34 -10.51 -1.75 -33.64
C ASP A 34 -10.52 -0.51 -32.70
N ARG A 35 -11.50 -0.42 -31.79
CA ARG A 35 -11.59 0.67 -30.84
C ARG A 35 -10.39 0.68 -29.89
N ILE A 36 -9.57 1.69 -30.01
CA ILE A 36 -8.47 1.97 -29.06
C ILE A 36 -9.05 2.77 -27.91
N ILE A 37 -9.08 2.17 -26.72
CA ILE A 37 -9.51 2.85 -25.50
C ILE A 37 -8.39 3.75 -25.02
N ASN A 38 -8.62 5.09 -25.00
CA ASN A 38 -7.69 6.02 -24.41
C ASN A 38 -7.67 5.80 -22.87
N PRO A 39 -6.49 5.74 -22.21
CA PRO A 39 -6.40 5.56 -20.76
C PRO A 39 -7.22 6.53 -19.92
N LEU A 40 -7.38 7.77 -20.40
CA LEU A 40 -8.07 8.84 -19.68
C LEU A 40 -9.53 9.04 -20.09
N GLU A 41 -10.00 8.38 -21.17
CA GLU A 41 -11.41 8.50 -21.60
C GLU A 41 -12.36 7.93 -20.55
N GLU A 42 -13.59 8.38 -20.60
CA GLU A 42 -14.68 7.82 -19.81
C GLU A 42 -15.43 6.78 -20.63
N VAL A 43 -15.34 5.54 -20.21
CA VAL A 43 -16.12 4.43 -20.73
C VAL A 43 -17.39 4.31 -19.90
N ASP A 44 -18.52 4.09 -20.54
CA ASP A 44 -19.80 3.89 -19.86
C ASP A 44 -19.76 2.64 -18.96
N ASP A 45 -20.24 2.79 -17.74
CA ASP A 45 -20.19 1.72 -16.73
C ASP A 45 -21.09 0.53 -17.13
N GLU A 46 -22.25 0.81 -17.77
CA GLU A 46 -23.19 -0.24 -18.21
C GLU A 46 -22.64 -0.99 -19.41
N GLU A 47 -22.01 -0.28 -20.35
CA GLU A 47 -21.37 -0.88 -21.53
C GLU A 47 -20.29 -1.88 -21.10
N ALA A 48 -19.38 -1.47 -20.21
CA ALA A 48 -18.35 -2.35 -19.66
C ALA A 48 -18.95 -3.56 -18.94
N ASN A 49 -19.99 -3.34 -18.11
CA ASN A 49 -20.67 -4.42 -17.39
C ASN A 49 -21.34 -5.43 -18.33
N ARG A 50 -21.96 -4.99 -19.43
CA ARG A 50 -22.57 -5.90 -20.43
C ARG A 50 -21.52 -6.84 -21.03
N ILE A 51 -20.31 -6.35 -21.32
CA ILE A 51 -19.21 -7.18 -21.81
C ILE A 51 -18.82 -8.23 -20.79
N ILE A 52 -18.65 -7.84 -19.52
CA ILE A 52 -18.33 -8.77 -18.43
C ILE A 52 -19.42 -9.85 -18.28
N GLN A 53 -20.70 -9.47 -18.34
CA GLN A 53 -21.82 -10.42 -18.31
C GLN A 53 -21.80 -11.38 -19.51
N ALA A 54 -21.45 -10.89 -20.70
CA ALA A 54 -21.32 -11.74 -21.87
C ALA A 54 -20.18 -12.76 -21.75
N VAL A 55 -19.05 -12.36 -21.18
CA VAL A 55 -17.94 -13.28 -20.85
C VAL A 55 -18.39 -14.32 -19.83
N ALA A 56 -19.04 -13.92 -18.74
CA ALA A 56 -19.53 -14.83 -17.71
C ALA A 56 -20.48 -15.87 -18.28
N LYS A 57 -21.42 -15.44 -19.16
CA LYS A 57 -22.36 -16.32 -19.85
C LYS A 57 -21.65 -17.31 -20.79
N GLN A 58 -20.63 -16.85 -21.53
CA GLN A 58 -19.86 -17.75 -22.43
C GLN A 58 -19.10 -18.82 -21.65
N MET A 59 -18.64 -18.48 -20.47
CA MET A 59 -17.83 -19.37 -19.61
C MET A 59 -18.68 -20.21 -18.66
N ASP A 60 -20.01 -20.05 -18.67
CA ASP A 60 -20.94 -20.66 -17.72
C ASP A 60 -20.55 -20.42 -16.25
N LEU A 61 -20.15 -19.18 -15.97
CA LEU A 61 -19.71 -18.74 -14.65
C LEU A 61 -20.69 -17.73 -14.06
N PRO A 62 -20.91 -17.75 -12.72
CA PRO A 62 -21.56 -16.65 -12.05
C PRO A 62 -20.76 -15.34 -12.25
N VAL A 63 -21.43 -14.25 -12.56
CA VAL A 63 -20.78 -12.93 -12.80
C VAL A 63 -19.91 -12.50 -11.63
N ARG A 64 -20.33 -12.79 -10.40
CA ARG A 64 -19.56 -12.51 -9.18
C ARG A 64 -18.20 -13.24 -9.16
N ASP A 65 -18.17 -14.49 -9.61
CA ASP A 65 -16.95 -15.31 -9.59
C ASP A 65 -15.98 -14.81 -10.68
N LEU A 66 -16.50 -14.37 -11.83
CA LEU A 66 -15.71 -13.70 -12.86
C LEU A 66 -15.11 -12.38 -12.33
N TRP A 67 -15.91 -11.54 -11.65
CA TRP A 67 -15.39 -10.31 -11.06
C TRP A 67 -14.27 -10.59 -10.04
N ARG A 68 -14.43 -11.63 -9.23
CA ARG A 68 -13.43 -12.04 -8.24
C ARG A 68 -12.14 -12.50 -8.92
N ALA A 69 -12.24 -13.29 -9.99
CA ALA A 69 -11.09 -13.73 -10.78
C ALA A 69 -10.36 -12.56 -11.47
N ILE A 70 -11.10 -11.62 -12.06
CA ILE A 70 -10.53 -10.40 -12.64
C ILE A 70 -9.81 -9.57 -11.56
N GLY A 71 -10.44 -9.34 -10.41
CA GLY A 71 -9.83 -8.61 -9.31
C GLY A 71 -8.51 -9.23 -8.85
N LYS A 72 -8.50 -10.54 -8.65
CA LYS A 72 -7.32 -11.30 -8.28
C LYS A 72 -6.17 -11.14 -9.28
N LYS A 73 -6.48 -11.25 -10.56
CA LYS A 73 -5.50 -11.09 -11.64
C LYS A 73 -4.96 -9.66 -11.77
N ASN A 74 -5.81 -8.66 -11.51
CA ASN A 74 -5.46 -7.25 -11.70
C ASN A 74 -4.36 -6.74 -10.77
N ILE A 75 -4.12 -7.39 -9.63
CA ILE A 75 -3.00 -7.04 -8.74
C ILE A 75 -1.67 -7.08 -9.49
N TYR A 76 -1.46 -8.07 -10.35
CA TYR A 76 -0.24 -8.18 -11.16
C TYR A 76 -0.13 -7.10 -12.24
N SER A 77 -1.27 -6.65 -12.79
CA SER A 77 -1.30 -5.53 -13.73
C SER A 77 -0.99 -4.20 -13.03
N PHE A 78 -1.54 -3.98 -11.85
CA PHE A 78 -1.24 -2.81 -11.04
C PHE A 78 0.22 -2.77 -10.57
N PHE A 79 0.80 -3.92 -10.23
CA PHE A 79 2.22 -4.01 -9.93
C PHE A 79 3.10 -3.58 -11.10
N LYS A 80 2.76 -3.97 -12.34
CA LYS A 80 3.51 -3.55 -13.53
C LYS A 80 3.49 -2.03 -13.74
N TRP A 81 2.39 -1.37 -13.41
CA TRP A 81 2.22 0.06 -13.64
C TRP A 81 2.67 0.93 -12.46
N PHE A 82 2.57 0.41 -11.25
CA PHE A 82 2.82 1.13 -10.01
C PHE A 82 3.66 0.30 -9.02
N PRO A 83 4.85 -0.19 -9.41
CA PRO A 83 5.64 -1.11 -8.59
C PRO A 83 5.97 -0.55 -7.21
N SER A 84 6.21 0.77 -7.09
CA SER A 84 6.55 1.42 -5.83
C SER A 84 5.48 1.29 -4.74
N TYR A 85 4.20 1.15 -5.10
CA TYR A 85 3.14 0.92 -4.11
C TYR A 85 3.18 -0.49 -3.51
N PHE A 86 3.85 -1.43 -4.19
CA PHE A 86 4.00 -2.82 -3.74
C PHE A 86 5.30 -3.07 -2.96
N GLU A 87 6.16 -2.07 -2.83
CA GLU A 87 7.37 -2.13 -2.00
C GLU A 87 7.02 -1.99 -0.52
N ARG A 88 6.29 -2.99 0.00
CA ARG A 88 5.88 -3.09 1.41
C ARG A 88 6.35 -4.41 2.00
N ALA A 89 6.64 -4.40 3.29
CA ALA A 89 7.14 -5.58 3.99
C ALA A 89 6.07 -6.67 4.15
N SER A 90 4.77 -6.28 4.10
CA SER A 90 3.66 -7.18 4.36
C SER A 90 2.38 -6.77 3.63
N LEU A 91 1.44 -7.70 3.56
CA LEU A 91 0.07 -7.47 3.09
C LEU A 91 -0.64 -6.41 3.94
N LYS A 92 -0.45 -6.43 5.27
CA LYS A 92 -1.04 -5.43 6.17
C LYS A 92 -0.58 -4.03 5.80
N GLY A 93 0.74 -3.81 5.69
CA GLY A 93 1.30 -2.50 5.31
C GLY A 93 0.81 -2.02 3.95
N PHE A 94 0.63 -2.93 2.98
CA PHE A 94 0.05 -2.62 1.69
C PHE A 94 -1.41 -2.17 1.81
N LEU A 95 -2.25 -2.92 2.51
CA LEU A 95 -3.68 -2.59 2.64
C LEU A 95 -3.92 -1.31 3.43
N MET A 96 -3.14 -1.06 4.48
CA MET A 96 -3.20 0.18 5.27
C MET A 96 -2.95 1.44 4.45
N MET A 97 -2.10 1.34 3.42
CA MET A 97 -1.75 2.47 2.55
C MET A 97 -2.77 2.72 1.43
N MET A 98 -3.60 1.75 1.07
CA MET A 98 -4.44 1.84 -0.13
C MET A 98 -5.41 3.02 -0.14
N GLY A 99 -5.88 3.47 1.01
CA GLY A 99 -6.70 4.69 1.11
C GLY A 99 -5.97 5.93 0.58
N ASP A 100 -4.74 6.13 1.01
CA ASP A 100 -3.92 7.26 0.59
C ASP A 100 -3.54 7.18 -0.89
N VAL A 101 -3.24 5.99 -1.40
CA VAL A 101 -3.00 5.75 -2.83
C VAL A 101 -4.20 6.18 -3.66
N HIS A 102 -5.43 5.81 -3.26
CA HIS A 102 -6.63 6.20 -3.98
C HIS A 102 -6.86 7.72 -3.97
N ILE A 103 -6.58 8.38 -2.84
CA ILE A 103 -6.62 9.85 -2.75
C ILE A 103 -5.60 10.49 -3.71
N GLN A 104 -4.39 9.96 -3.78
CA GLN A 104 -3.37 10.47 -4.71
C GLN A 104 -3.76 10.25 -6.17
N LEU A 105 -4.28 9.08 -6.52
CA LEU A 105 -4.76 8.79 -7.88
C LEU A 105 -5.87 9.76 -8.31
N THR A 106 -6.76 10.15 -7.40
CA THR A 106 -7.80 11.15 -7.69
C THR A 106 -7.21 12.52 -8.07
N LYS A 107 -6.08 12.89 -7.47
CA LYS A 107 -5.37 14.14 -7.79
C LYS A 107 -4.60 14.06 -9.11
N MET A 108 -4.08 12.88 -9.44
CA MET A 108 -3.24 12.68 -10.63
C MET A 108 -4.05 12.44 -11.90
N ILE A 109 -5.23 11.82 -11.79
CA ILE A 109 -6.06 11.44 -12.95
C ILE A 109 -7.34 12.27 -12.93
N PRO A 110 -7.47 13.28 -13.82
CA PRO A 110 -8.66 14.13 -13.87
C PRO A 110 -9.95 13.29 -14.06
N GLY A 111 -10.96 13.58 -13.26
CA GLY A 111 -12.26 12.90 -13.31
C GLY A 111 -12.24 11.47 -12.78
N ALA A 112 -11.14 10.96 -12.21
CA ALA A 112 -11.14 9.66 -11.54
C ALA A 112 -12.07 9.68 -10.33
N LYS A 113 -12.87 8.61 -10.19
CA LYS A 113 -13.78 8.38 -9.06
C LYS A 113 -13.48 6.99 -8.48
N PRO A 114 -12.33 6.82 -7.81
CA PRO A 114 -11.99 5.56 -7.17
C PRO A 114 -12.93 5.28 -5.99
N PRO A 115 -13.02 4.03 -5.54
CA PRO A 115 -13.73 3.71 -4.31
C PRO A 115 -13.08 4.38 -3.10
N GLY A 116 -13.85 4.63 -2.07
CA GLY A 116 -13.34 4.96 -0.75
C GLY A 116 -12.79 3.69 -0.09
N LEU A 117 -11.56 3.74 0.39
CA LEU A 117 -10.94 2.69 1.18
C LEU A 117 -10.45 3.28 2.49
N VAL A 118 -10.89 2.69 3.60
CA VAL A 118 -10.45 3.05 4.93
C VAL A 118 -10.00 1.78 5.63
N ALA A 119 -8.74 1.72 6.02
CA ALA A 119 -8.18 0.65 6.82
C ALA A 119 -7.87 1.21 8.23
N LYS A 120 -8.40 0.55 9.25
CA LYS A 120 -8.18 0.90 10.66
C LYS A 120 -7.46 -0.25 11.34
N GLU A 121 -6.33 0.03 11.95
CA GLU A 121 -5.62 -0.95 12.75
C GLU A 121 -6.40 -1.27 14.02
N LEU A 122 -6.65 -2.55 14.28
CA LEU A 122 -7.28 -3.05 15.49
C LEU A 122 -6.24 -3.64 16.45
N SER A 123 -5.21 -4.31 15.89
CA SER A 123 -4.09 -4.87 16.62
C SER A 123 -2.87 -5.01 15.70
N THR A 124 -1.77 -5.53 16.22
CA THR A 124 -0.55 -5.77 15.44
C THR A 124 -0.75 -6.69 14.23
N ASN A 125 -1.73 -7.60 14.29
CA ASN A 125 -2.01 -8.57 13.24
C ASN A 125 -3.45 -8.50 12.70
N GLU A 126 -4.19 -7.41 12.97
CA GLU A 126 -5.60 -7.30 12.59
C GLU A 126 -5.94 -5.88 12.17
N ILE A 127 -6.68 -5.76 11.08
CA ILE A 127 -7.27 -4.50 10.62
C ILE A 127 -8.77 -4.66 10.37
N GLU A 128 -9.50 -3.55 10.45
CA GLU A 128 -10.82 -3.41 9.86
C GLU A 128 -10.69 -2.62 8.57
N ILE A 129 -11.19 -3.17 7.46
CA ILE A 129 -11.22 -2.49 6.18
C ILE A 129 -12.66 -2.16 5.79
N THR A 130 -12.86 -0.92 5.37
CA THR A 130 -14.14 -0.45 4.83
C THR A 130 -13.94 -0.02 3.39
N TYR A 131 -14.71 -0.63 2.50
CA TYR A 131 -14.80 -0.28 1.09
C TYR A 131 -16.13 0.39 0.82
N THR A 132 -16.12 1.52 0.09
CA THR A 132 -17.33 2.22 -0.33
C THR A 132 -17.26 2.58 -1.80
N SER A 133 -18.33 2.32 -2.55
CA SER A 133 -18.37 2.57 -3.99
C SER A 133 -19.78 2.80 -4.50
N HIS A 134 -19.95 3.74 -5.41
CA HIS A 134 -21.20 3.91 -6.16
C HIS A 134 -21.48 2.72 -7.09
N ARG A 135 -20.44 2.07 -7.58
CA ARG A 135 -20.54 0.91 -8.50
C ARG A 135 -20.83 -0.40 -7.79
N GLY A 136 -20.56 -0.48 -6.48
CA GLY A 136 -20.83 -1.67 -5.69
C GLY A 136 -20.00 -2.91 -6.10
N MET A 137 -18.79 -2.74 -6.61
CA MET A 137 -17.92 -3.80 -7.12
C MET A 137 -17.25 -4.60 -6.01
N ILE A 138 -18.06 -5.17 -5.10
CA ILE A 138 -17.57 -5.87 -3.90
C ILE A 138 -16.84 -7.15 -4.26
N ASP A 139 -17.37 -7.96 -5.20
CA ASP A 139 -16.71 -9.20 -5.62
C ASP A 139 -15.36 -8.93 -6.28
N TYR A 140 -15.26 -7.87 -7.08
CA TYR A 140 -13.99 -7.42 -7.64
C TYR A 140 -13.01 -7.00 -6.53
N PHE A 141 -13.50 -6.26 -5.52
CA PHE A 141 -12.67 -5.87 -4.38
C PHE A 141 -12.21 -7.08 -3.55
N MET A 142 -13.07 -8.06 -3.33
CA MET A 142 -12.67 -9.32 -2.69
C MET A 142 -11.58 -10.04 -3.49
N GLY A 143 -11.69 -10.05 -4.82
CA GLY A 143 -10.64 -10.57 -5.69
C GLY A 143 -9.32 -9.81 -5.56
N LEU A 144 -9.36 -8.48 -5.45
CA LEU A 144 -8.17 -7.67 -5.20
C LEU A 144 -7.51 -8.02 -3.85
N LEU A 145 -8.28 -8.25 -2.79
CA LEU A 145 -7.75 -8.70 -1.50
C LEU A 145 -7.06 -10.06 -1.61
N GLU A 146 -7.69 -11.02 -2.29
CA GLU A 146 -7.10 -12.36 -2.51
C GLU A 146 -5.83 -12.31 -3.36
N GLY A 147 -5.86 -11.54 -4.44
CA GLY A 147 -4.68 -11.34 -5.30
C GLY A 147 -3.53 -10.65 -4.57
N SER A 148 -3.86 -9.70 -3.68
CA SER A 148 -2.85 -9.07 -2.83
C SER A 148 -2.22 -10.07 -1.86
N ALA A 149 -3.02 -10.92 -1.23
CA ALA A 149 -2.52 -11.96 -0.33
C ALA A 149 -1.59 -12.94 -1.05
N GLU A 150 -1.97 -13.36 -2.25
CA GLU A 150 -1.14 -14.22 -3.09
C GLU A 150 0.19 -13.54 -3.49
N PHE A 151 0.13 -12.24 -3.87
CA PHE A 151 1.30 -11.46 -4.22
C PHE A 151 2.31 -11.36 -3.06
N PHE A 152 1.82 -11.07 -1.85
CA PHE A 152 2.65 -11.00 -0.65
C PHE A 152 2.97 -12.36 -0.04
N LYS A 153 2.47 -13.46 -0.61
CA LYS A 153 2.62 -14.84 -0.10
C LYS A 153 2.20 -14.97 1.36
N GLU A 154 1.07 -14.38 1.67
CA GLU A 154 0.44 -14.43 2.98
C GLU A 154 -0.95 -15.04 2.86
N LYS A 155 -1.41 -15.74 3.89
CA LYS A 155 -2.80 -16.19 3.94
C LYS A 155 -3.71 -15.02 4.27
N LEU A 156 -4.87 -15.03 3.64
CA LEU A 156 -5.94 -14.08 3.89
C LEU A 156 -7.06 -14.77 4.63
N GLU A 157 -7.24 -14.39 5.89
CA GLU A 157 -8.42 -14.74 6.66
C GLU A 157 -9.20 -13.47 6.95
N PHE A 158 -10.47 -13.43 6.56
CA PHE A 158 -11.31 -12.29 6.85
C PHE A 158 -12.72 -12.69 7.26
N ASP A 159 -13.25 -11.97 8.24
CA ASP A 159 -14.62 -12.05 8.69
C ASP A 159 -15.41 -10.86 8.11
N ILE A 160 -16.45 -11.13 7.35
CA ILE A 160 -17.33 -10.08 6.84
C ILE A 160 -18.18 -9.56 8.00
N LEU A 161 -18.07 -8.27 8.28
CA LEU A 161 -18.81 -7.62 9.35
C LEU A 161 -20.12 -7.03 8.85
N ASP A 162 -20.11 -6.48 7.63
CA ASP A 162 -21.27 -5.81 7.05
C ASP A 162 -21.17 -5.72 5.53
N ILE A 163 -22.31 -5.88 4.85
CA ILE A 163 -22.46 -5.62 3.40
C ILE A 163 -23.75 -4.85 3.20
N ASN A 164 -23.64 -3.65 2.65
CA ASN A 164 -24.79 -2.86 2.24
C ASN A 164 -24.78 -2.65 0.72
N LEU A 165 -25.77 -3.21 0.04
CA LEU A 165 -25.97 -3.10 -1.41
C LEU A 165 -27.08 -2.11 -1.78
N GLU A 166 -27.71 -1.48 -0.81
CA GLU A 166 -28.82 -0.54 -1.01
C GLU A 166 -28.33 0.91 -1.12
N GLY A 167 -29.15 1.74 -1.75
CA GLY A 167 -28.88 3.17 -1.89
C GLY A 167 -27.78 3.51 -2.91
N PRO A 168 -27.41 4.79 -2.98
CA PRO A 168 -26.49 5.31 -4.01
C PRO A 168 -25.03 4.91 -3.79
N THR A 169 -24.65 4.54 -2.58
CA THR A 169 -23.30 4.09 -2.23
C THR A 169 -23.38 2.72 -1.56
N LYS A 170 -22.73 1.74 -2.18
CA LYS A 170 -22.62 0.38 -1.64
C LYS A 170 -21.41 0.34 -0.73
N SER A 171 -21.49 -0.48 0.33
CA SER A 171 -20.38 -0.65 1.27
C SER A 171 -20.14 -2.10 1.62
N PHE A 172 -18.88 -2.38 1.92
CA PHE A 172 -18.40 -3.65 2.44
C PHE A 172 -17.44 -3.36 3.58
N ARG A 173 -17.62 -4.06 4.70
CA ARG A 173 -16.74 -3.95 5.86
C ARG A 173 -16.33 -5.34 6.32
N ALA A 174 -15.04 -5.53 6.49
CA ALA A 174 -14.47 -6.80 6.93
C ALA A 174 -13.34 -6.57 7.93
N ARG A 175 -13.15 -7.56 8.78
CA ARG A 175 -11.99 -7.69 9.66
C ARG A 175 -11.03 -8.68 9.02
N ILE A 176 -9.78 -8.28 8.88
CA ILE A 176 -8.74 -9.07 8.24
C ILE A 176 -7.67 -9.41 9.28
N LYS A 177 -7.33 -10.70 9.38
CA LYS A 177 -6.25 -11.23 10.20
C LYS A 177 -5.06 -11.59 9.33
N PHE A 178 -3.86 -11.27 9.80
CA PHE A 178 -2.60 -11.51 9.13
C PHE A 178 -1.75 -12.51 9.90
N GLU A 179 -1.07 -13.40 9.18
CA GLU A 179 -0.08 -14.30 9.78
C GLU A 179 1.19 -13.55 10.17
N LYS A 180 1.62 -12.61 9.31
CA LYS A 180 2.77 -11.76 9.59
C LYS A 180 2.31 -10.52 10.34
N THR A 181 2.89 -10.31 11.49
CA THR A 181 2.79 -9.02 12.16
C THR A 181 3.77 -8.05 11.53
N ASP A 182 3.28 -6.91 11.02
CA ASP A 182 4.14 -5.76 10.75
C ASP A 182 4.69 -5.27 12.09
N GLY A 183 5.98 -5.43 12.23
CA GLY A 183 6.63 -5.13 13.49
C GLY A 183 6.41 -6.26 14.49
N VAL A 184 7.16 -7.34 14.38
CA VAL A 184 8.03 -7.55 15.53
C VAL A 184 8.54 -6.14 15.83
N GLU A 185 8.04 -5.50 16.93
CA GLU A 185 8.86 -4.48 17.60
C GLU A 185 10.24 -5.12 17.63
N LYS A 186 11.06 -4.79 16.63
CA LYS A 186 12.47 -5.10 16.71
C LYS A 186 12.85 -4.21 17.86
N ASN A 187 12.73 -4.76 19.08
CA ASN A 187 13.24 -4.19 20.27
C ASN A 187 14.74 -4.06 20.00
N PHE A 188 15.09 -2.94 19.39
CA PHE A 188 16.47 -2.59 19.18
C PHE A 188 17.01 -2.29 20.58
N VAL A 189 17.28 -3.38 21.33
CA VAL A 189 17.83 -3.32 22.69
C VAL A 189 19.03 -2.39 22.69
N SER A 190 19.87 -2.46 21.64
CA SER A 190 20.97 -1.52 21.44
C SER A 190 20.49 -0.06 21.33
N SER A 191 19.47 0.24 20.51
CA SER A 191 18.94 1.60 20.38
C SER A 191 18.33 2.10 21.70
N ARG A 192 17.72 1.21 22.48
CA ARG A 192 17.16 1.54 23.81
C ARG A 192 18.26 1.81 24.84
N ILE A 193 19.34 1.02 24.82
CA ILE A 193 20.52 1.24 25.67
C ILE A 193 21.18 2.57 25.31
N PHE A 194 21.48 2.82 24.03
CA PHE A 194 22.13 4.07 23.59
C PHE A 194 21.27 5.32 23.75
N SER A 195 19.94 5.19 23.88
CA SER A 195 19.04 6.31 24.12
C SER A 195 18.72 6.54 25.59
N LEU A 196 19.24 5.72 26.49
CA LEU A 196 18.87 5.70 27.92
C LEU A 196 17.35 5.62 28.15
N GLY A 197 16.58 5.22 27.13
CA GLY A 197 15.12 5.18 27.15
C GLY A 197 14.41 6.55 27.11
N VAL A 198 15.16 7.65 27.19
CA VAL A 198 14.61 9.00 27.37
C VAL A 198 14.72 9.86 26.11
N ILE A 199 15.80 9.71 25.34
CA ILE A 199 16.06 10.56 24.17
C ILE A 199 15.23 10.08 22.98
N LYS A 200 14.24 10.88 22.54
CA LYS A 200 13.39 10.55 21.39
C LYS A 200 14.01 10.96 20.04
N SER A 201 14.77 12.06 20.00
CA SER A 201 15.38 12.58 18.78
C SER A 201 16.56 11.73 18.32
N PRO A 202 16.57 11.20 17.07
CA PRO A 202 17.72 10.47 16.50
C PRO A 202 18.99 11.31 16.47
N ALA A 203 18.88 12.60 16.15
CA ALA A 203 20.04 13.51 16.13
C ALA A 203 20.68 13.67 17.52
N LEU A 204 19.87 13.80 18.57
CA LEU A 204 20.37 13.87 19.93
C LEU A 204 21.02 12.55 20.37
N LYS A 205 20.48 11.40 19.97
CA LYS A 205 21.10 10.08 20.23
C LYS A 205 22.51 10.01 19.65
N ILE A 206 22.66 10.41 18.38
CA ILE A 206 23.95 10.45 17.70
C ILE A 206 24.91 11.36 18.44
N GLY A 207 24.44 12.55 18.84
CA GLY A 207 25.27 13.50 19.60
C GLY A 207 25.79 12.94 20.92
N VAL A 208 24.92 12.34 21.71
CA VAL A 208 25.30 11.75 23.02
C VAL A 208 26.32 10.61 22.85
N VAL A 209 26.05 9.70 21.92
CA VAL A 209 26.97 8.57 21.66
C VAL A 209 28.33 9.06 21.17
N SER A 210 28.34 10.04 20.25
CA SER A 210 29.58 10.63 19.73
C SER A 210 30.39 11.33 20.85
N ALA A 211 29.71 12.09 21.72
CA ALA A 211 30.35 12.74 22.84
C ALA A 211 31.00 11.73 23.80
N LEU A 212 30.31 10.64 24.12
CA LEU A 212 30.85 9.57 24.97
C LEU A 212 32.06 8.90 24.34
N ILE A 213 31.99 8.50 23.09
CA ILE A 213 33.12 7.87 22.39
C ILE A 213 34.31 8.80 22.33
N PHE A 214 34.08 10.08 22.01
CA PHE A 214 35.15 11.06 21.93
C PHE A 214 35.80 11.33 23.28
N THR A 215 35.01 11.40 24.36
CA THR A 215 35.51 11.56 25.72
C THR A 215 36.40 10.38 26.14
N VAL A 216 35.96 9.14 25.88
CA VAL A 216 36.76 7.94 26.16
C VAL A 216 38.06 7.96 25.36
N ALA A 217 38.01 8.32 24.07
CA ALA A 217 39.18 8.43 23.22
C ALA A 217 40.19 9.47 23.77
N LEU A 218 39.72 10.64 24.22
CA LEU A 218 40.57 11.67 24.83
C LEU A 218 41.23 11.17 26.12
N LEU A 219 40.48 10.49 27.00
CA LEU A 219 41.02 9.93 28.23
C LEU A 219 42.13 8.90 28.00
N VAL A 220 41.97 8.07 26.94
CA VAL A 220 42.95 7.04 26.58
C VAL A 220 44.21 7.64 25.93
N LEU A 221 44.01 8.56 24.97
CA LEU A 221 45.10 9.13 24.19
C LEU A 221 45.90 10.21 24.90
N PHE A 222 45.25 10.95 25.81
CA PHE A 222 45.81 12.08 26.51
C PHE A 222 45.54 12.01 28.01
N PRO A 223 46.04 10.98 28.72
CA PRO A 223 45.79 10.84 30.13
C PRO A 223 46.45 11.99 30.92
N GLY A 224 45.79 12.45 32.00
CA GLY A 224 46.33 13.48 32.86
C GLY A 224 46.08 14.93 32.45
N GLN A 225 45.24 15.16 31.43
CA GLN A 225 44.80 16.53 31.12
C GLN A 225 43.81 17.05 32.14
N GLU A 226 43.70 18.38 32.24
CA GLU A 226 42.70 19.00 33.11
C GLU A 226 41.29 18.71 32.67
N ILE A 227 40.37 18.45 33.61
CA ILE A 227 39.01 17.97 33.36
C ILE A 227 38.20 18.85 32.40
N TYR A 228 38.45 20.17 32.39
CA TYR A 228 37.75 21.09 31.49
C TYR A 228 38.06 20.83 30.00
N ARG A 229 39.23 20.28 29.69
CA ARG A 229 39.59 19.91 28.27
C ARG A 229 38.78 18.74 27.78
N TYR A 230 38.53 17.76 28.63
CA TYR A 230 37.64 16.62 28.28
C TYR A 230 36.20 17.09 28.10
N ILE A 231 35.71 17.96 28.98
CA ILE A 231 34.36 18.54 28.88
C ILE A 231 34.21 19.38 27.61
N ALA A 232 35.17 20.23 27.29
CA ALA A 232 35.16 21.05 26.10
C ALA A 232 35.17 20.18 24.81
N GLY A 233 36.03 19.15 24.77
CA GLY A 233 36.07 18.20 23.66
C GLY A 233 34.77 17.43 23.48
N ALA A 234 34.18 16.97 24.57
CA ALA A 234 32.88 16.30 24.56
C ALA A 234 31.76 17.22 24.03
N ALA A 235 31.74 18.48 24.44
CA ALA A 235 30.77 19.47 23.99
C ALA A 235 30.91 19.76 22.49
N VAL A 236 32.13 19.91 22.01
CA VAL A 236 32.38 20.11 20.57
C VAL A 236 31.94 18.88 19.76
N ALA A 237 32.28 17.67 20.18
CA ALA A 237 31.87 16.43 19.53
C ALA A 237 30.34 16.29 19.49
N PHE A 238 29.66 16.64 20.59
CA PHE A 238 28.20 16.63 20.69
C PHE A 238 27.57 17.61 19.69
N LEU A 239 27.96 18.88 19.71
CA LEU A 239 27.39 19.92 18.85
C LEU A 239 27.62 19.63 17.36
N ALA A 240 28.84 19.21 17.00
CA ALA A 240 29.17 18.85 15.63
C ALA A 240 28.32 17.67 15.15
N SER A 241 28.22 16.61 15.94
CA SER A 241 27.45 15.41 15.58
C SER A 241 25.96 15.68 15.49
N VAL A 242 25.38 16.47 16.39
CA VAL A 242 23.98 16.89 16.32
C VAL A 242 23.74 17.74 15.06
N GLY A 243 24.63 18.70 14.77
CA GLY A 243 24.50 19.54 13.59
C GLY A 243 24.53 18.75 12.28
N VAL A 244 25.44 17.80 12.15
CA VAL A 244 25.50 16.88 10.99
C VAL A 244 24.23 16.02 10.92
N ALA A 245 23.84 15.40 12.03
CA ALA A 245 22.68 14.51 12.07
C ALA A 245 21.37 15.22 11.72
N VAL A 246 21.16 16.44 12.21
CA VAL A 246 19.98 17.26 11.85
C VAL A 246 19.92 17.51 10.35
N ASN A 247 21.04 17.88 9.74
CA ASN A 247 21.07 18.15 8.29
C ASN A 247 20.89 16.89 7.44
N VAL A 248 21.49 15.77 7.83
CA VAL A 248 21.38 14.48 7.12
C VAL A 248 19.98 13.87 7.25
N LEU A 249 19.35 14.00 8.43
CA LEU A 249 18.03 13.42 8.70
C LEU A 249 16.86 14.33 8.27
N LYS A 250 17.13 15.60 7.96
CA LYS A 250 16.10 16.56 7.57
C LYS A 250 15.25 16.10 6.38
N PRO A 251 15.79 15.48 5.31
CA PRO A 251 14.98 14.95 4.22
C PRO A 251 14.03 13.82 4.64
N LEU A 252 14.38 13.04 5.67
CA LEU A 252 13.54 11.94 6.16
C LEU A 252 12.31 12.40 6.95
N GLN A 253 12.31 13.63 7.45
CA GLN A 253 11.17 14.22 8.17
C GLN A 253 10.00 14.56 7.24
N PHE A 254 10.21 14.58 5.93
CA PHE A 254 9.15 14.76 4.93
C PHE A 254 8.50 13.45 4.50
N LEU A 255 8.96 12.29 5.02
CA LEU A 255 8.46 10.96 4.72
C LEU A 255 7.58 10.38 5.84
N THR A 256 7.39 11.10 6.91
CA THR A 256 6.48 10.79 8.04
C THR A 256 5.31 11.77 8.05
#